data_c1fb4e537a3d1d2f65ada5db3fdf6590
#
_entry.id   c1fb4e537a3d1d2f65ada5db3fdf6590
#
_cell.length_a   1.000
_cell.length_b   1.000
_cell.length_c   1.000
_cell.angle_alpha   90.00
_cell.angle_beta   90.00
_cell.angle_gamma   90.00
#
_symmetry.space_group_name_H-M   'P 1'
#
loop_
_entity.id
_entity.type
_entity.pdbx_description
1 polymer ?
#
loop_
_entity_poly.entity_id
_entity_poly.type
_entity_poly.pdbx_seq_one_letter_code
_entity_poly.pdbx_strand_id
1 'polypeptide(L)'
;IISKLLVSRGIDTATYGKFSNPLIKNIMPDPFVIDSMESATKKIVEFIIKKKKIGLLGDYDVDGSASTAIMCSYLKALEVDFEFYIPDRIEDGYGPSIKIMEYFKNKGCELIITLDCGTSSLKEINYITKQHVDVIVVDHHKQGKELPDAFAIVNPNKKKDNSNLKNLCA
;
A
#
# COMPACT_ATOMS: atom_id res chain seq x y z
N ILE A 1 16.30 30.37 -20.41
CA ILE A 1 14.91 29.84 -20.41
C ILE A 1 14.79 28.74 -19.34
N ILE A 2 15.64 27.70 -19.37
CA ILE A 2 15.59 26.56 -18.41
C ILE A 2 15.67 27.04 -16.96
N SER A 3 16.62 27.94 -16.63
CA SER A 3 16.76 28.46 -15.26
C SER A 3 15.49 29.18 -14.76
N LYS A 4 14.82 29.94 -15.63
CA LYS A 4 13.54 30.60 -15.27
C LYS A 4 12.44 29.59 -15.00
N LEU A 5 12.36 28.50 -15.78
CA LEU A 5 11.39 27.40 -15.56
C LEU A 5 11.66 26.64 -14.27
N LEU A 6 12.91 26.40 -13.93
CA LEU A 6 13.29 25.73 -12.68
C LEU A 6 12.92 26.58 -11.46
N VAL A 7 13.28 27.85 -11.49
CA VAL A 7 12.96 28.82 -10.42
C VAL A 7 11.44 28.95 -10.25
N SER A 8 10.67 29.01 -11.34
CA SER A 8 9.20 29.11 -11.27
C SER A 8 8.55 27.83 -10.67
N ARG A 9 9.27 26.72 -10.61
CA ARG A 9 8.88 25.45 -9.96
C ARG A 9 9.48 25.28 -8.56
N GLY A 10 10.08 26.33 -8.00
CA GLY A 10 10.68 26.28 -6.67
C GLY A 10 12.00 25.50 -6.61
N ILE A 11 12.63 25.23 -7.75
CA ILE A 11 13.91 24.51 -7.81
C ILE A 11 15.03 25.55 -7.76
N ASP A 12 15.78 25.52 -6.69
CA ASP A 12 16.96 26.34 -6.44
C ASP A 12 18.27 25.58 -6.72
N THR A 13 19.40 26.22 -6.44
CA THR A 13 20.73 25.61 -6.61
C THR A 13 20.97 24.41 -5.68
N ALA A 14 20.35 24.38 -4.49
CA ALA A 14 20.50 23.29 -3.53
C ALA A 14 19.70 22.05 -3.95
N THR A 15 18.55 22.23 -4.54
CA THR A 15 17.64 21.16 -4.97
C THR A 15 17.87 20.71 -6.41
N TYR A 16 18.55 21.53 -7.23
CA TYR A 16 18.77 21.25 -8.65
C TYR A 16 19.45 19.89 -8.91
N GLY A 17 20.47 19.53 -8.12
CA GLY A 17 21.19 18.27 -8.29
C GLY A 17 20.29 17.03 -8.13
N LYS A 18 19.38 17.06 -7.15
CA LYS A 18 18.40 15.99 -6.94
C LYS A 18 17.35 15.96 -8.05
N PHE A 19 16.94 17.13 -8.53
CA PHE A 19 15.97 17.23 -9.61
C PHE A 19 16.53 16.78 -10.96
N SER A 20 17.77 17.16 -11.30
CA SER A 20 18.39 16.85 -12.59
C SER A 20 18.90 15.41 -12.71
N ASN A 21 19.20 14.78 -11.58
CA ASN A 21 19.66 13.38 -11.51
C ASN A 21 18.96 12.63 -10.37
N PRO A 22 17.67 12.28 -10.54
CA PRO A 22 16.82 11.72 -9.48
C PRO A 22 17.11 10.22 -9.27
N LEU A 23 18.24 9.88 -8.69
CA LEU A 23 18.54 8.50 -8.31
C LEU A 23 17.73 8.10 -7.09
N ILE A 24 17.01 6.97 -7.16
CA ILE A 24 16.17 6.44 -6.08
C ILE A 24 16.90 6.45 -4.74
N LYS A 25 18.15 5.94 -4.70
CA LYS A 25 18.98 5.92 -3.48
C LYS A 25 19.22 7.29 -2.82
N ASN A 26 19.05 8.39 -3.58
CA ASN A 26 19.30 9.76 -3.11
C ASN A 26 18.03 10.52 -2.76
N ILE A 27 16.87 10.05 -3.22
CA ILE A 27 15.59 10.75 -3.08
C ILE A 27 14.53 9.94 -2.33
N MET A 28 14.73 8.61 -2.17
CA MET A 28 13.81 7.78 -1.43
C MET A 28 13.80 8.21 0.05
N PRO A 29 12.64 8.58 0.60
CA PRO A 29 12.53 8.90 2.02
C PRO A 29 12.66 7.65 2.88
N ASP A 30 12.92 7.85 4.17
CA ASP A 30 12.76 6.77 5.15
C ASP A 30 11.27 6.36 5.21
N PRO A 31 10.90 5.12 4.87
CA PRO A 31 9.51 4.69 4.90
C PRO A 31 8.90 4.72 6.31
N PHE A 32 9.71 4.62 7.36
CA PHE A 32 9.24 4.62 8.75
C PHE A 32 8.75 5.98 9.26
N VAL A 33 8.90 7.05 8.47
CA VAL A 33 8.26 8.33 8.79
C VAL A 33 6.75 8.33 8.49
N ILE A 34 6.26 7.37 7.67
CA ILE A 34 4.82 7.22 7.38
C ILE A 34 4.15 6.53 8.57
N ASP A 35 3.06 7.13 9.03
CA ASP A 35 2.28 6.58 10.16
C ASP A 35 1.84 5.14 9.89
N SER A 36 1.95 4.30 10.90
CA SER A 36 1.62 2.86 10.91
C SER A 36 2.59 1.96 10.10
N MET A 37 3.64 2.49 9.45
CA MET A 37 4.61 1.68 8.70
C MET A 37 5.32 0.66 9.60
N GLU A 38 5.75 1.09 10.78
CA GLU A 38 6.46 0.20 11.71
C GLU A 38 5.58 -0.97 12.18
N SER A 39 4.31 -0.69 12.54
CA SER A 39 3.36 -1.73 12.97
C SER A 39 3.02 -2.69 11.83
N ALA A 40 2.80 -2.16 10.62
CA ALA A 40 2.57 -2.96 9.42
C ALA A 40 3.74 -3.90 9.13
N THR A 41 4.97 -3.37 9.13
CA THR A 41 6.18 -4.15 8.88
C THR A 41 6.36 -5.25 9.94
N LYS A 42 6.21 -4.93 11.23
CA LYS A 42 6.30 -5.93 12.32
C LYS A 42 5.28 -7.06 12.13
N LYS A 43 4.05 -6.75 11.75
CA LYS A 43 3.01 -7.73 11.51
C LYS A 43 3.34 -8.63 10.32
N ILE A 44 3.79 -8.07 9.20
CA ILE A 44 4.19 -8.84 8.02
C ILE A 44 5.35 -9.79 8.38
N VAL A 45 6.37 -9.30 9.08
CA VAL A 45 7.52 -10.11 9.54
C VAL A 45 7.05 -11.24 10.45
N GLU A 46 6.12 -10.98 11.37
CA GLU A 46 5.52 -12.01 12.24
C GLU A 46 4.88 -13.13 11.41
N PHE A 47 4.12 -12.78 10.36
CA PHE A 47 3.46 -13.76 9.48
C PHE A 47 4.47 -14.57 8.68
N ILE A 48 5.53 -13.93 8.17
CA ILE A 48 6.63 -14.60 7.47
C ILE A 48 7.32 -15.62 8.37
N ILE A 49 7.70 -15.20 9.58
CA ILE A 49 8.39 -16.09 10.55
C ILE A 49 7.49 -17.28 10.95
N LYS A 50 6.20 -17.04 11.14
CA LYS A 50 5.22 -18.09 11.50
C LYS A 50 4.77 -18.93 10.30
N LYS A 51 5.28 -18.65 9.10
CA LYS A 51 4.89 -19.33 7.84
C LYS A 51 3.39 -19.33 7.59
N LYS A 52 2.73 -18.22 7.95
CA LYS A 52 1.30 -18.03 7.73
C LYS A 52 1.04 -17.50 6.32
N LYS A 53 -0.08 -17.92 5.73
CA LYS A 53 -0.45 -17.54 4.39
C LYS A 53 -0.92 -16.09 4.31
N ILE A 54 -0.43 -15.35 3.32
CA ILE A 54 -0.71 -13.93 3.08
C ILE A 54 -1.51 -13.77 1.80
N GLY A 55 -2.56 -12.95 1.82
CA GLY A 55 -3.29 -12.50 0.64
C GLY A 55 -2.81 -11.13 0.20
N LEU A 56 -2.62 -10.91 -1.10
CA LEU A 56 -2.29 -9.63 -1.71
C LEU A 56 -3.43 -9.20 -2.62
N LEU A 57 -4.09 -8.11 -2.29
CA LEU A 57 -5.11 -7.49 -3.14
C LEU A 57 -4.54 -6.22 -3.77
N GLY A 58 -4.30 -6.22 -5.07
CA GLY A 58 -3.87 -5.05 -5.82
C GLY A 58 -5.01 -4.29 -6.46
N ASP A 59 -4.68 -3.17 -7.11
CA ASP A 59 -5.56 -2.53 -8.09
C ASP A 59 -5.13 -2.90 -9.52
N TYR A 60 -6.00 -2.65 -10.49
CA TYR A 60 -5.82 -3.03 -11.90
C TYR A 60 -5.03 -2.01 -12.71
N ASP A 61 -4.72 -0.85 -12.16
CA ASP A 61 -3.91 0.17 -12.84
C ASP A 61 -2.39 -0.07 -12.68
N VAL A 62 -1.57 0.86 -13.18
CA VAL A 62 -0.11 0.71 -13.16
C VAL A 62 0.45 0.72 -11.75
N ASP A 63 -0.08 1.56 -10.86
CA ASP A 63 0.39 1.66 -9.47
C ASP A 63 0.04 0.38 -8.69
N GLY A 64 -1.23 -0.04 -8.73
CA GLY A 64 -1.68 -1.27 -8.11
C GLY A 64 -1.01 -2.53 -8.65
N SER A 65 -0.82 -2.63 -9.97
CA SER A 65 -0.15 -3.77 -10.58
C SER A 65 1.34 -3.82 -10.24
N ALA A 66 2.03 -2.65 -10.22
CA ALA A 66 3.45 -2.58 -9.89
C ALA A 66 3.71 -2.89 -8.41
N SER A 67 2.94 -2.31 -7.50
CA SER A 67 3.05 -2.59 -6.05
C SER A 67 2.77 -4.07 -5.74
N THR A 68 1.76 -4.67 -6.40
CA THR A 68 1.48 -6.10 -6.28
C THR A 68 2.64 -6.95 -6.79
N ALA A 69 3.22 -6.63 -7.95
CA ALA A 69 4.35 -7.36 -8.52
C ALA A 69 5.59 -7.29 -7.62
N ILE A 70 5.87 -6.13 -7.01
CA ILE A 70 6.97 -5.94 -6.05
C ILE A 70 6.75 -6.85 -4.83
N MET A 71 5.56 -6.81 -4.23
CA MET A 71 5.26 -7.61 -3.04
C MET A 71 5.25 -9.11 -3.34
N CYS A 72 4.69 -9.55 -4.46
CA CYS A 72 4.75 -10.94 -4.92
C CYS A 72 6.20 -11.41 -5.08
N SER A 73 7.05 -10.59 -5.72
CA SER A 73 8.46 -10.90 -5.92
C SER A 73 9.21 -11.04 -4.59
N TYR A 74 8.92 -10.16 -3.64
CA TYR A 74 9.51 -10.18 -2.30
C TYR A 74 9.10 -11.43 -1.52
N LEU A 75 7.80 -11.73 -1.43
CA LEU A 75 7.31 -12.92 -0.71
C LEU A 75 7.79 -14.22 -1.36
N LYS A 76 7.85 -14.26 -2.69
CA LYS A 76 8.39 -15.40 -3.43
C LYS A 76 9.87 -15.62 -3.12
N ALA A 77 10.68 -14.56 -3.05
CA ALA A 77 12.10 -14.66 -2.71
C ALA A 77 12.33 -15.17 -1.27
N LEU A 78 11.36 -14.97 -0.38
CA LEU A 78 11.37 -15.46 1.01
C LEU A 78 10.67 -16.82 1.17
N GLU A 79 10.23 -17.45 0.08
CA GLU A 79 9.51 -18.74 0.07
C GLU A 79 8.25 -18.74 0.98
N VAL A 80 7.57 -17.57 1.06
CA VAL A 80 6.31 -17.42 1.80
C VAL A 80 5.16 -17.92 0.95
N ASP A 81 4.21 -18.65 1.55
CA ASP A 81 2.95 -19.01 0.89
C ASP A 81 2.03 -17.80 0.81
N PHE A 82 1.60 -17.43 -0.39
CA PHE A 82 0.71 -16.31 -0.61
C PHE A 82 -0.24 -16.54 -1.79
N GLU A 83 -1.35 -15.83 -1.76
CA GLU A 83 -2.28 -15.67 -2.87
C GLU A 83 -2.28 -14.21 -3.30
N PHE A 84 -2.52 -13.93 -4.59
CA PHE A 84 -2.77 -12.57 -5.03
C PHE A 84 -4.04 -12.49 -5.88
N TYR A 85 -4.65 -11.31 -5.88
CA TYR A 85 -5.83 -11.01 -6.68
C TYR A 85 -5.74 -9.58 -7.18
N ILE A 86 -5.93 -9.39 -8.48
CA ILE A 86 -6.12 -8.08 -9.10
C ILE A 86 -7.55 -8.09 -9.64
N PRO A 87 -8.45 -7.18 -9.18
CA PRO A 87 -9.83 -7.15 -9.60
C PRO A 87 -9.96 -6.88 -11.11
N ASP A 88 -10.91 -7.55 -11.76
CA ASP A 88 -11.31 -7.15 -13.10
C ASP A 88 -12.13 -5.88 -13.02
N ARG A 89 -11.76 -4.86 -13.83
CA ARG A 89 -12.40 -3.55 -13.80
C ARG A 89 -13.90 -3.59 -14.09
N ILE A 90 -14.33 -4.53 -14.92
CA ILE A 90 -15.73 -4.64 -15.38
C ILE A 90 -16.53 -5.57 -14.47
N GLU A 91 -15.94 -6.71 -14.09
CA GLU A 91 -16.65 -7.75 -13.32
C GLU A 91 -16.64 -7.52 -11.83
N ASP A 92 -15.50 -7.08 -11.26
CA ASP A 92 -15.31 -6.93 -9.82
C ASP A 92 -15.39 -5.46 -9.36
N GLY A 93 -15.11 -4.50 -10.23
CA GLY A 93 -15.03 -3.09 -9.90
C GLY A 93 -13.69 -2.72 -9.25
N TYR A 94 -13.67 -1.59 -8.55
CA TYR A 94 -12.47 -1.03 -7.92
C TYR A 94 -12.30 -1.52 -6.48
N GLY A 95 -11.10 -2.01 -6.16
CA GLY A 95 -10.65 -2.28 -4.80
C GLY A 95 -11.32 -3.48 -4.13
N PRO A 96 -11.33 -3.49 -2.78
CA PRO A 96 -11.89 -4.58 -2.01
C PRO A 96 -13.39 -4.78 -2.25
N SER A 97 -13.81 -6.04 -2.39
CA SER A 97 -15.22 -6.45 -2.34
C SER A 97 -15.38 -7.61 -1.34
N ILE A 98 -16.60 -7.82 -0.82
CA ILE A 98 -16.89 -8.96 0.07
C ILE A 98 -16.51 -10.29 -0.60
N LYS A 99 -16.81 -10.46 -1.87
CA LYS A 99 -16.46 -11.63 -2.68
C LYS A 99 -14.95 -11.90 -2.66
N ILE A 100 -14.13 -10.86 -2.86
CA ILE A 100 -12.67 -10.98 -2.87
C ILE A 100 -12.13 -11.26 -1.46
N MET A 101 -12.68 -10.63 -0.43
CA MET A 101 -12.29 -10.91 0.96
C MET A 101 -12.59 -12.37 1.35
N GLU A 102 -13.75 -12.89 0.95
CA GLU A 102 -14.12 -14.31 1.13
C GLU A 102 -13.20 -15.24 0.33
N TYR A 103 -12.82 -14.87 -0.88
CA TYR A 103 -11.85 -15.64 -1.68
C TYR A 103 -10.55 -15.85 -0.90
N PHE A 104 -9.95 -14.80 -0.35
CA PHE A 104 -8.70 -14.93 0.43
C PHE A 104 -8.88 -15.79 1.69
N LYS A 105 -9.98 -15.59 2.41
CA LYS A 105 -10.28 -16.39 3.57
C LYS A 105 -10.43 -17.88 3.23
N ASN A 106 -11.15 -18.19 2.15
CA ASN A 106 -11.35 -19.56 1.68
C ASN A 106 -10.04 -20.21 1.19
N LYS A 107 -9.08 -19.41 0.75
CA LYS A 107 -7.71 -19.84 0.43
C LYS A 107 -6.81 -20.02 1.67
N GLY A 108 -7.34 -19.74 2.86
CA GLY A 108 -6.61 -19.87 4.11
C GLY A 108 -5.69 -18.70 4.44
N CYS A 109 -5.88 -17.53 3.82
CA CYS A 109 -5.12 -16.33 4.17
C CYS A 109 -5.59 -15.80 5.53
N GLU A 110 -4.65 -15.58 6.43
CA GLU A 110 -4.91 -15.02 7.77
C GLU A 110 -4.52 -13.53 7.85
N LEU A 111 -3.78 -13.02 6.86
CA LEU A 111 -3.47 -11.62 6.65
C LEU A 111 -3.79 -11.26 5.19
N ILE A 112 -4.48 -10.15 4.98
CA ILE A 112 -4.67 -9.55 3.64
C ILE A 112 -3.96 -8.22 3.63
N ILE A 113 -3.11 -8.00 2.61
CA ILE A 113 -2.47 -6.71 2.35
C ILE A 113 -3.13 -6.13 1.11
N THR A 114 -3.79 -4.99 1.26
CA THR A 114 -4.32 -4.24 0.11
C THR A 114 -3.26 -3.25 -0.38
N LEU A 115 -3.09 -3.15 -1.68
CA LEU A 115 -2.06 -2.37 -2.35
C LEU A 115 -2.75 -1.42 -3.33
N ASP A 116 -2.56 -0.13 -3.15
CA ASP A 116 -3.17 0.94 -3.95
C ASP A 116 -4.72 1.01 -3.84
N CYS A 117 -5.25 0.46 -2.77
CA CYS A 117 -6.69 0.49 -2.48
C CYS A 117 -6.96 0.22 -1.00
N GLY A 118 -8.20 0.43 -0.57
CA GLY A 118 -8.65 -0.01 0.74
C GLY A 118 -8.88 1.09 1.76
N THR A 119 -8.26 2.26 1.67
CA THR A 119 -8.43 3.34 2.66
C THR A 119 -9.89 3.75 2.88
N SER A 120 -10.73 3.64 1.88
CA SER A 120 -12.15 3.99 1.94
C SER A 120 -13.10 2.78 1.99
N SER A 121 -12.57 1.55 2.05
CA SER A 121 -13.34 0.30 1.97
C SER A 121 -13.79 -0.19 3.36
N LEU A 122 -14.55 0.65 4.07
CA LEU A 122 -14.98 0.38 5.45
C LEU A 122 -15.76 -0.92 5.59
N LYS A 123 -16.75 -1.13 4.71
CA LYS A 123 -17.66 -2.28 4.78
C LYS A 123 -16.92 -3.59 4.60
N GLU A 124 -16.08 -3.66 3.59
CA GLU A 124 -15.36 -4.84 3.15
C GLU A 124 -14.29 -5.25 4.17
N ILE A 125 -13.50 -4.27 4.62
CA ILE A 125 -12.44 -4.53 5.60
C ILE A 125 -13.04 -4.86 6.97
N ASN A 126 -14.03 -4.09 7.44
CA ASN A 126 -14.69 -4.40 8.72
C ASN A 126 -15.45 -5.73 8.70
N TYR A 127 -15.87 -6.19 7.52
CA TYR A 127 -16.48 -7.52 7.37
C TYR A 127 -15.45 -8.63 7.63
N ILE A 128 -14.27 -8.54 7.01
CA ILE A 128 -13.29 -9.61 7.08
C ILE A 128 -12.52 -9.62 8.41
N THR A 129 -12.26 -8.46 9.00
CA THR A 129 -11.59 -8.37 10.31
C THR A 129 -12.43 -8.98 11.42
N LYS A 130 -13.78 -8.87 11.37
CA LYS A 130 -14.69 -9.57 12.28
C LYS A 130 -14.63 -11.09 12.16
N GLN A 131 -14.03 -11.61 11.10
CA GLN A 131 -13.83 -13.03 10.87
C GLN A 131 -12.39 -13.47 11.21
N HIS A 132 -11.68 -12.66 12.01
CA HIS A 132 -10.32 -12.93 12.51
C HIS A 132 -9.24 -13.01 11.40
N VAL A 133 -9.45 -12.31 10.29
CA VAL A 133 -8.42 -12.09 9.27
C VAL A 133 -7.88 -10.68 9.46
N ASP A 134 -6.57 -10.57 9.68
CA ASP A 134 -5.92 -9.26 9.80
C ASP A 134 -5.85 -8.56 8.42
N VAL A 135 -5.97 -7.24 8.41
CA VAL A 135 -5.84 -6.45 7.18
C VAL A 135 -4.80 -5.34 7.37
N ILE A 136 -3.89 -5.24 6.42
CA ILE A 136 -2.98 -4.08 6.28
C ILE A 136 -3.33 -3.36 4.99
N VAL A 137 -3.56 -2.06 5.09
CA VAL A 137 -3.82 -1.20 3.92
C VAL A 137 -2.56 -0.42 3.59
N VAL A 138 -2.06 -0.56 2.36
CA VAL A 138 -1.00 0.27 1.78
C VAL A 138 -1.62 1.03 0.62
N ASP A 139 -1.78 2.33 0.79
CA ASP A 139 -2.60 3.14 -0.12
C ASP A 139 -2.13 4.59 -0.12
N HIS A 140 -2.52 5.38 -1.10
CA HIS A 140 -2.26 6.81 -1.17
C HIS A 140 -3.52 7.65 -1.47
N HIS A 141 -4.66 7.02 -1.65
CA HIS A 141 -5.92 7.70 -1.91
C HIS A 141 -6.38 8.53 -0.70
N LYS A 142 -7.15 9.58 -0.98
CA LYS A 142 -7.66 10.47 0.09
C LYS A 142 -8.54 9.69 1.07
N GLN A 143 -8.28 9.92 2.35
CA GLN A 143 -9.12 9.38 3.41
C GLN A 143 -10.54 9.95 3.32
N GLY A 144 -11.54 9.09 3.47
CA GLY A 144 -12.93 9.46 3.64
C GLY A 144 -13.23 10.07 5.02
N LYS A 145 -14.50 10.00 5.46
CA LYS A 145 -14.90 10.47 6.80
C LYS A 145 -14.28 9.62 7.91
N GLU A 146 -14.28 8.32 7.71
CA GLU A 146 -13.80 7.30 8.65
C GLU A 146 -12.79 6.38 7.97
N LEU A 147 -11.97 5.73 8.75
CA LEU A 147 -11.04 4.69 8.30
C LEU A 147 -11.62 3.31 8.66
N PRO A 148 -11.33 2.28 7.85
CA PRO A 148 -11.70 0.91 8.18
C PRO A 148 -10.94 0.40 9.41
N ASP A 149 -11.49 -0.61 10.06
CA ASP A 149 -10.90 -1.30 11.21
C ASP A 149 -9.81 -2.29 10.74
N ALA A 150 -8.79 -1.77 10.07
CA ALA A 150 -7.62 -2.51 9.65
C ALA A 150 -6.56 -2.52 10.77
N PHE A 151 -5.73 -3.58 10.82
CA PHE A 151 -4.61 -3.66 11.76
C PHE A 151 -3.64 -2.48 11.61
N ALA A 152 -3.35 -2.10 10.37
CA ALA A 152 -2.54 -0.93 10.05
C ALA A 152 -3.00 -0.31 8.72
N ILE A 153 -2.94 1.02 8.63
CA ILE A 153 -3.19 1.76 7.39
C ILE A 153 -1.99 2.64 7.12
N VAL A 154 -1.16 2.22 6.20
CA VAL A 154 0.00 2.96 5.70
C VAL A 154 -0.49 3.80 4.53
N ASN A 155 -0.69 5.10 4.79
CA ASN A 155 -1.18 6.02 3.78
C ASN A 155 -0.76 7.45 4.14
N PRO A 156 0.11 8.10 3.34
CA PRO A 156 0.59 9.46 3.60
C PRO A 156 -0.50 10.53 3.46
N ASN A 157 -1.66 10.18 2.89
CA ASN A 157 -2.83 11.06 2.78
C ASN A 157 -3.84 10.90 3.93
N LYS A 158 -3.53 10.07 4.95
CA LYS A 158 -4.31 10.05 6.19
C LYS A 158 -4.25 11.39 6.91
N LYS A 159 -5.35 11.79 7.57
CA LYS A 159 -5.41 13.03 8.34
C LYS A 159 -4.39 13.11 9.49
N LYS A 160 -4.00 11.96 10.05
CA LYS A 160 -3.03 11.86 11.17
C LYS A 160 -1.58 11.67 10.69
N ASP A 161 -1.35 11.46 9.39
CA ASP A 161 0.00 11.30 8.87
C ASP A 161 0.74 12.65 8.84
N ASN A 162 1.95 12.67 9.34
CA ASN A 162 2.82 13.85 9.41
C ASN A 162 4.11 13.68 8.59
N SER A 163 4.18 12.67 7.74
CA SER A 163 5.37 12.38 6.91
C SER A 163 5.68 13.47 5.87
N ASN A 164 4.67 14.24 5.48
CA ASN A 164 4.72 15.18 4.35
C ASN A 164 4.98 14.51 2.99
N LEU A 165 4.70 13.21 2.86
CA LEU A 165 4.95 12.40 1.66
C LEU A 165 3.68 12.18 0.81
N LYS A 166 2.76 13.13 0.81
CA LYS A 166 1.42 13.05 0.16
C LYS A 166 1.45 12.84 -1.36
N ASN A 167 2.58 13.04 -1.98
CA ASN A 167 2.81 12.88 -3.42
C ASN A 167 3.45 11.53 -3.80
N LEU A 168 3.63 10.62 -2.84
CA LEU A 168 4.03 9.25 -3.15
C LEU A 168 2.82 8.47 -3.67
N CYS A 169 3.09 7.53 -4.58
CA CYS A 169 2.18 6.46 -4.95
C CYS A 169 2.23 5.31 -3.94
N ALA A 170 1.39 4.30 -4.10
CA ALA A 170 1.31 3.17 -3.19
C ALA A 170 2.51 2.20 -3.31
#